data_f40397e51c75e566e8eaf326c838bcee
#
_entry.id   f40397e51c75e566e8eaf326c838bcee
#
_cell.length_a   1.000
_cell.length_b   1.000
_cell.length_c   1.000
_cell.angle_alpha   90.00
_cell.angle_beta   90.00
_cell.angle_gamma   90.00
#
_symmetry.space_group_name_H-M   'P 1'
#
loop_
_entity.id
_entity.type
_entity.pdbx_description
1 polymer ?
#
loop_
_entity_poly.entity_id
_entity_poly.type
_entity_poly.pdbx_seq_one_letter_code
_entity_poly.pdbx_strand_id
1 'polypeptide(L)'
;MLALYAKVYGISNADAYREICEALQTGDYAPEYQSYQNRQPQEIAQSVRAPRQAIHQTLSILFSMLSLTPKHRAHLREVRGLTDDQIERFGFKSTPPPYLCKSLTARLLKQGCIVQGVPGFYLAEDGGWTVRFGTRTAGILIPARSADGLVCGAQIRLDIPIREENAPADKEGTKYLWLSSSSKPMGTSSESPIHFVGDPCSRVVYVTEGLLKADICHALMNRTFAATAGANNVSKLDALFAFLKKNGTEEIIEAQDMDKYRNVHVEKGASKIYLMARKHGLQCRRLTWNPNYKGLDDWQLALRKDAAKGSKTMTFREQYLYGVCEVSEIDACVERWHKAQPDGVPLQAYLGLLDEEYHAFLQPGGNARLAELLNAQRKQLGCRIYQLEFTDTEKTKPFAFSGIEALHKAGFQQPPASEYRLVRDEAIFCPKDEPDLAVLERVFDHYNGKLPADYPGRCVAPSDVLELYDADKRRYYYRDRKQFVPVAFSPLLARPIQK
;
A
#
# COMPACT_ATOMS: atom_id res chain seq x y z
N MET A 1 -21.69 23.04 -5.95
CA MET A 1 -22.28 24.30 -6.41
C MET A 1 -23.39 24.79 -5.50
N LEU A 2 -24.46 24.02 -5.26
CA LEU A 2 -25.59 24.42 -4.41
C LEU A 2 -25.20 24.92 -3.01
N ALA A 3 -24.36 24.14 -2.29
CA ALA A 3 -23.88 24.50 -0.95
C ALA A 3 -22.98 25.76 -0.93
N LEU A 4 -22.28 26.03 -2.03
CA LEU A 4 -21.47 27.23 -2.17
C LEU A 4 -22.36 28.47 -2.39
N TYR A 5 -23.38 28.35 -3.24
CA TYR A 5 -24.38 29.40 -3.47
C TYR A 5 -25.10 29.76 -2.17
N ALA A 6 -25.61 28.72 -1.45
CA ALA A 6 -26.28 28.91 -0.16
C ALA A 6 -25.40 29.65 0.86
N LYS A 7 -24.11 29.30 0.91
CA LYS A 7 -23.13 29.92 1.83
C LYS A 7 -22.79 31.36 1.45
N VAL A 8 -22.67 31.65 0.15
CA VAL A 8 -22.33 32.99 -0.34
C VAL A 8 -23.49 33.96 -0.08
N TYR A 9 -24.74 33.51 -0.27
CA TYR A 9 -25.94 34.36 -0.10
C TYR A 9 -26.57 34.22 1.29
N GLY A 10 -26.04 33.40 2.20
CA GLY A 10 -26.53 33.25 3.58
C GLY A 10 -27.92 32.63 3.68
N ILE A 11 -28.30 31.80 2.70
CA ILE A 11 -29.63 31.17 2.63
C ILE A 11 -29.54 29.67 2.80
N SER A 12 -30.69 28.99 3.01
CA SER A 12 -30.73 27.53 3.11
C SER A 12 -30.44 26.87 1.75
N ASN A 13 -29.96 25.60 1.78
CA ASN A 13 -29.79 24.83 0.54
C ASN A 13 -31.08 24.62 -0.25
N ALA A 14 -32.25 24.64 0.41
CA ALA A 14 -33.56 24.51 -0.23
C ALA A 14 -33.93 25.81 -0.96
N ASP A 15 -33.64 26.96 -0.34
CA ASP A 15 -33.88 28.26 -0.96
C ASP A 15 -32.90 28.53 -2.10
N ALA A 16 -31.62 28.16 -1.92
CA ALA A 16 -30.61 28.19 -2.96
C ALA A 16 -31.03 27.37 -4.19
N TYR A 17 -31.58 26.17 -3.96
CA TYR A 17 -32.10 25.33 -5.05
C TYR A 17 -33.25 26.00 -5.79
N ARG A 18 -34.19 26.58 -5.05
CA ARG A 18 -35.35 27.28 -5.62
C ARG A 18 -34.93 28.47 -6.45
N GLU A 19 -34.07 29.35 -5.92
CA GLU A 19 -33.56 30.53 -6.63
C GLU A 19 -32.78 30.14 -7.89
N ILE A 20 -31.94 29.12 -7.83
CA ILE A 20 -31.21 28.63 -9.02
C ILE A 20 -32.19 28.07 -10.06
N CYS A 21 -33.22 27.32 -9.65
CA CYS A 21 -34.21 26.80 -10.58
C CYS A 21 -35.05 27.90 -11.21
N GLU A 22 -35.46 28.92 -10.45
CA GLU A 22 -36.19 30.10 -10.96
C GLU A 22 -35.34 30.88 -11.94
N ALA A 23 -34.08 31.17 -11.61
CA ALA A 23 -33.16 31.86 -12.51
C ALA A 23 -32.95 31.10 -13.83
N LEU A 24 -32.83 29.75 -13.75
CA LEU A 24 -32.70 28.89 -14.93
C LEU A 24 -33.96 28.90 -15.82
N GLN A 25 -35.14 29.02 -15.22
CA GLN A 25 -36.43 29.09 -15.97
C GLN A 25 -36.71 30.47 -16.55
N THR A 26 -36.38 31.53 -15.84
CA THR A 26 -36.64 32.90 -16.26
C THR A 26 -35.54 33.51 -17.15
N GLY A 27 -34.34 32.92 -17.12
CA GLY A 27 -33.18 33.49 -17.80
C GLY A 27 -32.65 34.76 -17.12
N ASP A 28 -33.16 35.09 -15.93
CA ASP A 28 -32.76 36.25 -15.17
C ASP A 28 -31.55 35.95 -14.28
N TYR A 29 -30.37 36.14 -14.82
CA TYR A 29 -29.12 35.96 -14.14
C TYR A 29 -28.52 37.27 -13.68
N ALA A 30 -27.86 37.28 -12.50
CA ALA A 30 -27.12 38.47 -12.06
C ALA A 30 -26.13 38.93 -13.15
N PRO A 31 -25.93 40.26 -13.33
CA PRO A 31 -25.07 40.81 -14.39
C PRO A 31 -23.66 40.21 -14.45
N GLU A 32 -23.11 39.84 -13.31
CA GLU A 32 -21.81 39.15 -13.20
C GLU A 32 -21.85 37.75 -13.80
N TYR A 33 -22.99 37.03 -13.70
CA TYR A 33 -23.16 35.70 -14.27
C TYR A 33 -23.37 35.76 -15.79
N GLN A 34 -24.02 36.78 -16.30
CA GLN A 34 -24.14 37.03 -17.75
C GLN A 34 -22.77 37.29 -18.38
N SER A 35 -21.84 37.93 -17.66
CA SER A 35 -20.45 38.12 -18.11
C SER A 35 -19.66 36.82 -18.13
N TYR A 36 -20.00 35.83 -17.26
CA TYR A 36 -19.41 34.49 -17.27
C TYR A 36 -19.99 33.57 -18.38
N GLN A 37 -21.29 33.68 -18.69
CA GLN A 37 -21.88 32.93 -19.81
C GLN A 37 -21.35 33.41 -21.18
N ASN A 38 -20.99 34.66 -21.32
CA ASN A 38 -20.36 35.20 -22.54
C ASN A 38 -18.89 34.83 -22.68
N ARG A 39 -18.26 34.26 -21.64
CA ARG A 39 -17.02 33.51 -21.76
C ARG A 39 -17.37 32.04 -22.01
N GLN A 40 -17.89 31.72 -23.20
CA GLN A 40 -17.83 30.33 -23.65
C GLN A 40 -16.37 29.86 -23.45
N PRO A 41 -16.13 28.71 -22.76
CA PRO A 41 -14.80 28.13 -22.76
C PRO A 41 -14.40 28.03 -24.23
N GLN A 42 -13.37 28.78 -24.66
CA GLN A 42 -12.84 28.57 -26.00
C GLN A 42 -12.59 27.08 -26.14
N GLU A 43 -13.35 26.42 -27.00
CA GLU A 43 -13.13 25.02 -27.29
C GLU A 43 -11.70 24.87 -27.79
N ILE A 44 -10.83 24.42 -26.92
CA ILE A 44 -9.43 24.15 -27.26
C ILE A 44 -9.45 23.02 -28.27
N ALA A 45 -9.10 23.30 -29.52
CA ALA A 45 -9.03 22.28 -30.56
C ALA A 45 -8.12 21.12 -30.10
N GLN A 46 -8.66 19.90 -30.11
CA GLN A 46 -7.97 18.69 -29.73
C GLN A 46 -7.52 17.90 -30.97
N SER A 47 -6.38 17.23 -30.88
CA SER A 47 -5.97 16.30 -31.91
C SER A 47 -6.71 14.97 -31.76
N VAL A 48 -7.05 14.35 -32.88
CA VAL A 48 -7.44 12.95 -32.91
C VAL A 48 -6.26 12.11 -32.40
N ARG A 49 -6.56 11.12 -31.56
CA ARG A 49 -5.53 10.26 -30.99
C ARG A 49 -4.79 9.49 -32.09
N ALA A 50 -3.46 9.50 -32.06
CA ALA A 50 -2.63 8.80 -33.02
C ALA A 50 -2.79 7.26 -32.91
N PRO A 51 -2.50 6.51 -33.97
CA PRO A 51 -2.50 5.04 -33.94
C PRO A 51 -1.54 4.51 -32.86
N ARG A 52 -1.89 3.35 -32.26
CA ARG A 52 -1.11 2.75 -31.14
C ARG A 52 0.38 2.58 -31.46
N GLN A 53 0.71 2.18 -32.67
CA GLN A 53 2.11 2.02 -33.12
C GLN A 53 2.86 3.35 -33.16
N ALA A 54 2.23 4.42 -33.61
CA ALA A 54 2.82 5.75 -33.63
C ALA A 54 3.04 6.28 -32.19
N ILE A 55 2.09 6.06 -31.29
CA ILE A 55 2.23 6.37 -29.85
C ILE A 55 3.41 5.60 -29.27
N HIS A 56 3.47 4.30 -29.50
CA HIS A 56 4.57 3.45 -29.03
C HIS A 56 5.93 3.93 -29.53
N GLN A 57 6.07 4.14 -30.82
CA GLN A 57 7.32 4.61 -31.44
C GLN A 57 7.77 5.94 -30.84
N THR A 58 6.88 6.92 -30.80
CA THR A 58 7.19 8.27 -30.31
C THR A 58 7.57 8.26 -28.82
N LEU A 59 6.79 7.58 -27.99
CA LEU A 59 7.09 7.50 -26.56
C LEU A 59 8.36 6.67 -26.29
N SER A 60 8.57 5.57 -26.98
CA SER A 60 9.78 4.74 -26.82
C SER A 60 11.04 5.52 -27.16
N ILE A 61 11.01 6.29 -28.25
CA ILE A 61 12.15 7.15 -28.63
C ILE A 61 12.30 8.30 -27.62
N LEU A 62 11.20 8.91 -27.14
CA LEU A 62 11.27 9.90 -26.06
C LEU A 62 11.97 9.31 -24.82
N PHE A 63 11.55 8.13 -24.36
CA PHE A 63 12.16 7.46 -23.21
C PHE A 63 13.65 7.17 -23.43
N SER A 64 14.07 6.78 -24.64
CA SER A 64 15.49 6.55 -24.93
C SER A 64 16.36 7.81 -24.86
N MET A 65 15.77 8.99 -25.06
CA MET A 65 16.44 10.29 -24.95
C MET A 65 16.58 10.79 -23.51
N LEU A 66 15.86 10.18 -22.56
CA LEU A 66 15.83 10.60 -21.16
C LEU A 66 16.72 9.71 -20.31
N SER A 67 17.25 10.27 -19.24
CA SER A 67 18.01 9.57 -18.21
C SER A 67 17.22 9.45 -16.90
N LEU A 68 17.64 8.53 -16.04
CA LEU A 68 17.16 8.45 -14.66
C LEU A 68 18.20 9.14 -13.75
N THR A 69 17.75 10.14 -12.99
CA THR A 69 18.63 10.86 -12.06
C THR A 69 19.10 9.96 -10.92
N PRO A 70 20.30 10.21 -10.33
CA PRO A 70 20.80 9.43 -9.19
C PRO A 70 19.81 9.40 -8.01
N LYS A 71 19.11 10.50 -7.72
CA LYS A 71 18.07 10.60 -6.68
C LYS A 71 16.93 9.61 -6.94
N HIS A 72 16.40 9.55 -8.16
CA HIS A 72 15.32 8.65 -8.50
C HIS A 72 15.77 7.19 -8.54
N ARG A 73 16.97 6.91 -9.02
CA ARG A 73 17.57 5.57 -8.98
C ARG A 73 17.72 5.09 -7.53
N ALA A 74 18.26 5.91 -6.64
CA ALA A 74 18.37 5.61 -5.21
C ALA A 74 17.00 5.33 -4.60
N HIS A 75 15.98 6.14 -4.90
CA HIS A 75 14.60 5.91 -4.43
C HIS A 75 14.05 4.54 -4.89
N LEU A 76 14.24 4.18 -6.16
CA LEU A 76 13.77 2.89 -6.70
C LEU A 76 14.50 1.70 -6.07
N ARG A 77 15.81 1.83 -5.77
CA ARG A 77 16.60 0.79 -5.12
C ARG A 77 16.29 0.65 -3.64
N GLU A 78 16.42 1.73 -2.89
CA GLU A 78 16.43 1.72 -1.42
C GLU A 78 15.03 1.68 -0.83
N VAL A 79 14.10 2.43 -1.45
CA VAL A 79 12.72 2.53 -0.95
C VAL A 79 11.82 1.48 -1.61
N ARG A 80 12.03 1.17 -2.90
CA ARG A 80 11.19 0.24 -3.66
C ARG A 80 11.80 -1.15 -3.86
N GLY A 81 13.04 -1.36 -3.44
CA GLY A 81 13.70 -2.67 -3.42
C GLY A 81 14.00 -3.27 -4.80
N LEU A 82 14.09 -2.43 -5.83
CA LEU A 82 14.41 -2.87 -7.19
C LEU A 82 15.93 -2.96 -7.39
N THR A 83 16.38 -3.94 -8.18
CA THR A 83 17.77 -4.00 -8.66
C THR A 83 17.97 -3.04 -9.83
N ASP A 84 19.24 -2.70 -10.14
CA ASP A 84 19.55 -1.85 -11.30
C ASP A 84 19.07 -2.47 -12.61
N ASP A 85 19.21 -3.79 -12.79
CA ASP A 85 18.70 -4.52 -13.96
C ASP A 85 17.18 -4.44 -14.09
N GLN A 86 16.45 -4.51 -12.98
CA GLN A 86 15.00 -4.34 -12.97
C GLN A 86 14.59 -2.91 -13.34
N ILE A 87 15.31 -1.89 -12.80
CA ILE A 87 15.08 -0.49 -13.10
C ILE A 87 15.28 -0.22 -14.61
N GLU A 88 16.35 -0.75 -15.20
CA GLU A 88 16.62 -0.60 -16.65
C GLU A 88 15.57 -1.35 -17.49
N ARG A 89 15.21 -2.58 -17.12
CA ARG A 89 14.20 -3.38 -17.82
C ARG A 89 12.83 -2.72 -17.83
N PHE A 90 12.38 -2.14 -16.71
CA PHE A 90 11.12 -1.40 -16.67
C PHE A 90 11.19 -0.07 -17.42
N GLY A 91 12.37 0.49 -17.61
CA GLY A 91 12.60 1.69 -18.41
C GLY A 91 12.16 2.97 -17.71
N PHE A 92 12.25 3.04 -16.38
CA PHE A 92 11.97 4.26 -15.63
C PHE A 92 12.95 5.39 -16.03
N LYS A 93 12.42 6.59 -16.12
CA LYS A 93 13.18 7.81 -16.44
C LYS A 93 12.83 8.93 -15.46
N SER A 94 13.61 10.00 -15.48
CA SER A 94 13.24 11.25 -14.81
C SER A 94 12.61 12.19 -15.82
N THR A 95 11.62 12.95 -15.40
CA THR A 95 11.07 14.02 -16.23
C THR A 95 12.16 15.04 -16.55
N PRO A 96 12.28 15.50 -17.81
CA PRO A 96 13.26 16.51 -18.19
C PRO A 96 12.86 17.89 -17.67
N PRO A 97 13.81 18.80 -17.51
CA PRO A 97 13.54 20.21 -17.26
C PRO A 97 12.68 20.82 -18.39
N PRO A 98 11.75 21.75 -18.07
CA PRO A 98 10.82 22.34 -19.06
C PRO A 98 11.48 22.98 -20.28
N TYR A 99 12.66 23.59 -20.10
CA TYR A 99 13.38 24.24 -21.20
C TYR A 99 13.89 23.27 -22.29
N LEU A 100 13.95 21.96 -21.99
CA LEU A 100 14.34 20.91 -22.94
C LEU A 100 13.16 20.39 -23.79
N CYS A 101 11.90 20.70 -23.41
CA CYS A 101 10.73 20.09 -24.02
C CYS A 101 10.63 20.34 -25.53
N LYS A 102 10.88 21.57 -25.97
CA LYS A 102 10.87 21.92 -27.41
C LYS A 102 11.99 21.22 -28.17
N SER A 103 13.21 21.19 -27.63
CA SER A 103 14.35 20.56 -28.29
C SER A 103 14.18 19.03 -28.38
N LEU A 104 13.65 18.38 -27.35
CA LEU A 104 13.30 16.96 -27.39
C LEU A 104 12.24 16.68 -28.47
N THR A 105 11.19 17.50 -28.54
CA THR A 105 10.14 17.35 -29.56
C THR A 105 10.68 17.57 -30.97
N ALA A 106 11.55 18.57 -31.19
CA ALA A 106 12.19 18.79 -32.47
C ALA A 106 13.09 17.60 -32.91
N ARG A 107 13.77 16.96 -31.96
CA ARG A 107 14.56 15.74 -32.24
C ARG A 107 13.66 14.55 -32.60
N LEU A 108 12.52 14.38 -31.96
CA LEU A 108 11.53 13.35 -32.34
C LEU A 108 11.02 13.55 -33.76
N LEU A 109 10.64 14.76 -34.10
CA LEU A 109 10.20 15.11 -35.47
C LEU A 109 11.27 14.83 -36.52
N LYS A 110 12.56 15.16 -36.25
CA LYS A 110 13.69 14.83 -37.12
C LYS A 110 13.88 13.31 -37.30
N GLN A 111 13.46 12.50 -36.35
CA GLN A 111 13.50 11.04 -36.43
C GLN A 111 12.25 10.43 -37.08
N GLY A 112 11.38 11.28 -37.65
CA GLY A 112 10.16 10.83 -38.33
C GLY A 112 9.02 10.43 -37.37
N CYS A 113 9.10 10.79 -36.09
CA CYS A 113 8.01 10.52 -35.13
C CYS A 113 6.81 11.41 -35.37
N ILE A 114 5.61 10.87 -35.23
CA ILE A 114 4.37 11.62 -35.15
C ILE A 114 4.17 12.10 -33.73
N VAL A 115 4.02 13.40 -33.51
CA VAL A 115 3.75 13.97 -32.18
C VAL A 115 2.28 14.40 -32.03
N GLN A 116 1.61 14.77 -33.13
CA GLN A 116 0.20 15.08 -33.14
C GLN A 116 -0.63 13.85 -32.75
N GLY A 117 -1.57 14.02 -31.81
CA GLY A 117 -2.39 12.92 -31.32
C GLY A 117 -1.68 11.98 -30.34
N VAL A 118 -0.41 12.23 -30.01
CA VAL A 118 0.32 11.48 -28.97
C VAL A 118 0.12 12.16 -27.62
N PRO A 119 -0.29 11.44 -26.56
CA PRO A 119 -0.50 12.03 -25.23
C PRO A 119 0.72 12.77 -24.71
N GLY A 120 0.49 13.96 -24.16
CA GLY A 120 1.54 14.81 -23.62
C GLY A 120 2.11 15.82 -24.61
N PHE A 121 1.93 15.66 -25.91
CA PHE A 121 2.35 16.63 -26.92
C PHE A 121 1.23 17.60 -27.28
N TYR A 122 1.57 18.84 -27.56
CA TYR A 122 0.63 19.91 -27.91
C TYR A 122 1.31 21.02 -28.70
N LEU A 123 0.49 21.89 -29.31
CA LEU A 123 0.97 23.05 -30.05
C LEU A 123 1.15 24.23 -29.09
N ALA A 124 2.36 24.76 -28.99
CA ALA A 124 2.67 25.92 -28.16
C ALA A 124 2.21 27.23 -28.87
N GLU A 125 2.17 28.35 -28.16
CA GLU A 125 1.73 29.65 -28.64
C GLU A 125 2.53 30.18 -29.84
N ASP A 126 3.81 29.78 -29.95
CA ASP A 126 4.68 30.12 -31.08
C ASP A 126 4.47 29.22 -32.31
N GLY A 127 3.45 28.36 -32.31
CA GLY A 127 3.15 27.43 -33.40
C GLY A 127 4.06 26.19 -33.44
N GLY A 128 5.02 26.05 -32.54
CA GLY A 128 5.88 24.88 -32.45
C GLY A 128 5.30 23.76 -31.58
N TRP A 129 5.55 22.51 -31.94
CA TRP A 129 5.19 21.35 -31.09
C TRP A 129 6.11 21.24 -29.87
N THR A 130 5.55 20.86 -28.73
CA THR A 130 6.28 20.63 -27.50
C THR A 130 5.64 19.53 -26.68
N VAL A 131 6.37 18.96 -25.69
CA VAL A 131 5.87 17.97 -24.73
C VAL A 131 5.62 18.63 -23.38
N ARG A 132 4.61 18.18 -22.66
CA ARG A 132 4.15 18.76 -21.40
C ARG A 132 4.91 18.21 -20.19
N PHE A 133 6.07 18.77 -19.90
CA PHE A 133 6.73 18.62 -18.60
C PHE A 133 6.87 19.99 -17.93
N GLY A 134 6.66 20.04 -16.63
CA GLY A 134 6.73 21.27 -15.83
C GLY A 134 7.49 21.07 -14.53
N THR A 135 7.94 22.15 -13.91
CA THR A 135 8.65 22.09 -12.62
C THR A 135 7.81 21.48 -11.51
N ARG A 136 6.52 21.82 -11.44
CA ARG A 136 5.58 21.25 -10.47
C ARG A 136 5.21 19.78 -10.74
N THR A 137 5.52 19.27 -11.92
CA THR A 137 5.26 17.89 -12.33
C THR A 137 6.55 17.09 -12.49
N ALA A 138 7.64 17.55 -11.87
CA ALA A 138 8.89 16.80 -11.83
C ALA A 138 8.73 15.49 -11.04
N GLY A 139 9.37 14.43 -11.52
CA GLY A 139 9.29 13.13 -10.87
C GLY A 139 9.81 11.96 -11.72
N ILE A 140 9.45 10.76 -11.30
CA ILE A 140 9.78 9.52 -12.01
C ILE A 140 8.74 9.27 -13.10
N LEU A 141 9.19 9.19 -14.35
CA LEU A 141 8.38 8.86 -15.51
C LEU A 141 8.31 7.33 -15.67
N ILE A 142 7.10 6.80 -15.68
CA ILE A 142 6.80 5.37 -15.69
C ILE A 142 6.10 5.04 -17.00
N PRO A 143 6.68 4.18 -17.88
CA PRO A 143 6.01 3.80 -19.12
C PRO A 143 4.80 2.90 -18.84
N ALA A 144 3.64 3.24 -19.38
CA ALA A 144 2.47 2.37 -19.38
C ALA A 144 2.56 1.42 -20.59
N ARG A 145 2.62 0.12 -20.35
CA ARG A 145 2.72 -0.93 -21.38
C ARG A 145 1.42 -1.71 -21.46
N SER A 146 0.99 -2.04 -22.65
CA SER A 146 -0.11 -2.98 -22.88
C SER A 146 0.38 -4.44 -22.90
N ALA A 147 -0.55 -5.40 -22.85
CA ALA A 147 -0.21 -6.82 -22.82
C ALA A 147 0.53 -7.33 -24.07
N ASP A 148 0.46 -6.62 -25.19
CA ASP A 148 1.25 -6.86 -26.40
C ASP A 148 2.60 -6.12 -26.39
N GLY A 149 3.02 -5.55 -25.25
CA GLY A 149 4.33 -4.94 -25.04
C GLY A 149 4.47 -3.50 -25.53
N LEU A 150 3.43 -2.91 -26.14
CA LEU A 150 3.49 -1.54 -26.66
C LEU A 150 3.44 -0.51 -25.54
N VAL A 151 4.28 0.52 -25.60
CA VAL A 151 4.16 1.70 -24.74
C VAL A 151 2.95 2.52 -25.22
N CYS A 152 1.93 2.60 -24.39
CA CYS A 152 0.64 3.22 -24.74
C CYS A 152 0.36 4.54 -23.98
N GLY A 153 1.26 4.92 -23.09
CA GLY A 153 1.21 6.15 -22.30
C GLY A 153 2.36 6.23 -21.31
N ALA A 154 2.33 7.24 -20.48
CA ALA A 154 3.27 7.39 -19.39
C ALA A 154 2.58 8.02 -18.16
N GLN A 155 2.99 7.59 -16.96
CA GLN A 155 2.58 8.18 -15.69
C GLN A 155 3.79 8.81 -15.00
N ILE A 156 3.59 9.90 -14.31
CA ILE A 156 4.61 10.61 -13.54
C ILE A 156 4.32 10.42 -12.06
N ARG A 157 5.23 9.77 -11.34
CA ARG A 157 5.24 9.81 -9.88
C ARG A 157 5.93 11.08 -9.43
N LEU A 158 5.15 12.00 -8.91
CA LEU A 158 5.63 13.32 -8.53
C LEU A 158 6.63 13.26 -7.37
N ASP A 159 7.65 14.10 -7.43
CA ASP A 159 8.61 14.31 -6.32
C ASP A 159 7.91 14.96 -5.13
N ILE A 160 7.02 15.90 -5.40
CA ILE A 160 6.22 16.61 -4.41
C ILE A 160 4.75 16.43 -4.79
N PRO A 161 3.92 15.80 -3.94
CA PRO A 161 2.50 15.66 -4.19
C PRO A 161 1.82 17.03 -4.35
N ILE A 162 0.94 17.15 -5.35
CA ILE A 162 0.18 18.38 -5.58
C ILE A 162 -1.05 18.37 -4.66
N ARG A 163 -1.17 19.40 -3.82
CA ARG A 163 -2.33 19.64 -2.98
C ARG A 163 -3.17 20.79 -3.56
N GLU A 164 -4.48 20.65 -3.49
CA GLU A 164 -5.41 21.75 -3.73
C GLU A 164 -5.29 22.77 -2.58
N GLU A 165 -5.34 24.07 -2.87
CA GLU A 165 -5.15 25.13 -1.88
C GLU A 165 -6.13 25.04 -0.70
N ASN A 166 -7.34 24.52 -0.93
CA ASN A 166 -8.39 24.36 0.08
C ASN A 166 -8.59 22.90 0.54
N ALA A 167 -7.64 22.00 0.27
CA ALA A 167 -7.78 20.61 0.70
C ALA A 167 -7.63 20.49 2.23
N PRO A 168 -8.48 19.67 2.90
CA PRO A 168 -8.33 19.36 4.32
C PRO A 168 -6.92 18.89 4.63
N ALA A 169 -6.40 19.22 5.83
CA ALA A 169 -5.03 18.94 6.22
C ALA A 169 -4.68 17.43 6.21
N ASP A 170 -5.66 16.57 6.40
CA ASP A 170 -5.57 15.12 6.38
C ASP A 170 -5.70 14.50 4.98
N LYS A 171 -6.09 15.28 3.96
CA LYS A 171 -6.17 14.80 2.57
C LYS A 171 -4.78 14.76 1.95
N GLU A 172 -4.31 13.57 1.59
CA GLU A 172 -3.07 13.40 0.82
C GLU A 172 -3.18 14.08 -0.55
N GLY A 173 -2.10 14.76 -0.96
CA GLY A 173 -2.01 15.36 -2.30
C GLY A 173 -1.91 14.30 -3.41
N THR A 174 -2.20 14.71 -4.64
CA THR A 174 -2.05 13.88 -5.84
C THR A 174 -0.59 13.50 -6.04
N LYS A 175 -0.28 12.21 -5.96
CA LYS A 175 1.09 11.65 -6.08
C LYS A 175 1.44 11.24 -7.51
N TYR A 176 0.44 10.98 -8.35
CA TYR A 176 0.60 10.46 -9.71
C TYR A 176 -0.19 11.29 -10.71
N LEU A 177 0.44 11.65 -11.81
CA LEU A 177 -0.20 12.31 -12.94
C LEU A 177 0.07 11.53 -14.23
N TRP A 178 -0.89 11.54 -15.14
CA TRP A 178 -0.66 11.07 -16.49
C TRP A 178 0.04 12.11 -17.35
N LEU A 179 0.96 11.68 -18.19
CA LEU A 179 1.46 12.50 -19.29
C LEU A 179 0.33 12.70 -20.29
N SER A 180 -0.35 13.84 -20.19
CA SER A 180 -1.55 14.20 -20.92
C SER A 180 -1.51 15.68 -21.30
N SER A 181 -2.04 16.03 -22.45
CA SER A 181 -2.09 17.39 -22.97
C SER A 181 -3.51 17.85 -23.33
N SER A 182 -4.55 17.14 -22.86
CA SER A 182 -5.95 17.43 -23.18
C SER A 182 -6.43 18.85 -22.84
N SER A 183 -5.73 19.59 -22.00
CA SER A 183 -6.02 21.00 -21.66
C SER A 183 -5.18 22.01 -22.48
N LYS A 184 -4.53 21.56 -23.57
CA LYS A 184 -3.64 22.38 -24.39
C LYS A 184 -4.06 22.33 -25.86
N PRO A 185 -3.76 23.38 -26.67
CA PRO A 185 -4.07 23.41 -28.10
C PRO A 185 -3.50 22.21 -28.82
N MET A 186 -4.31 21.56 -29.65
CA MET A 186 -3.98 20.35 -30.40
C MET A 186 -3.47 19.21 -29.49
N GLY A 187 -3.81 19.25 -28.20
CA GLY A 187 -3.41 18.25 -27.22
C GLY A 187 -4.24 16.97 -27.31
N THR A 188 -3.84 15.95 -26.55
CA THR A 188 -4.48 14.62 -26.54
C THR A 188 -4.52 14.06 -25.13
N SER A 189 -5.65 13.44 -24.79
CA SER A 189 -5.81 12.74 -23.50
C SER A 189 -4.94 11.49 -23.42
N SER A 190 -4.40 11.21 -22.22
CA SER A 190 -3.74 9.92 -21.94
C SER A 190 -4.69 8.75 -21.97
N GLU A 191 -6.00 8.98 -21.72
CA GLU A 191 -7.05 7.97 -21.53
C GLU A 191 -6.76 6.94 -20.43
N SER A 192 -5.71 7.13 -19.63
CA SER A 192 -5.36 6.26 -18.52
C SER A 192 -5.38 4.77 -18.89
N PRO A 193 -4.46 4.31 -19.76
CA PRO A 193 -4.44 2.92 -20.21
C PRO A 193 -4.16 1.96 -19.05
N ILE A 194 -4.62 0.71 -19.18
CA ILE A 194 -4.20 -0.36 -18.28
C ILE A 194 -2.72 -0.65 -18.54
N HIS A 195 -1.95 -0.70 -17.47
CA HIS A 195 -0.56 -1.15 -17.53
C HIS A 195 -0.50 -2.66 -17.31
N PHE A 196 0.34 -3.33 -18.09
CA PHE A 196 0.54 -4.77 -18.00
C PHE A 196 2.03 -5.09 -17.89
N VAL A 197 2.39 -6.00 -16.98
CA VAL A 197 3.75 -6.46 -16.77
C VAL A 197 3.77 -7.96 -16.47
N GLY A 198 4.64 -8.69 -17.15
CA GLY A 198 4.78 -10.14 -17.05
C GLY A 198 4.39 -10.86 -18.33
N ASP A 199 4.02 -12.14 -18.22
CA ASP A 199 3.69 -13.00 -19.35
C ASP A 199 2.21 -12.88 -19.71
N PRO A 200 1.84 -12.47 -20.95
CA PRO A 200 0.46 -12.38 -21.41
C PRO A 200 -0.24 -13.75 -21.56
N CYS A 201 0.52 -14.85 -21.56
CA CYS A 201 0.00 -16.22 -21.56
C CYS A 201 -0.09 -16.84 -20.16
N SER A 202 0.12 -16.04 -19.12
CA SER A 202 0.05 -16.51 -17.72
C SER A 202 -1.35 -17.02 -17.38
N ARG A 203 -1.43 -18.22 -16.77
CA ARG A 203 -2.69 -18.80 -16.29
C ARG A 203 -3.36 -17.96 -15.20
N VAL A 204 -2.58 -17.22 -14.44
CA VAL A 204 -3.05 -16.39 -13.33
C VAL A 204 -2.53 -14.97 -13.49
N VAL A 205 -3.42 -13.98 -13.49
CA VAL A 205 -3.06 -12.56 -13.59
C VAL A 205 -3.62 -11.80 -12.41
N TYR A 206 -2.75 -11.00 -11.78
CA TYR A 206 -3.09 -10.14 -10.65
C TYR A 206 -3.54 -8.77 -11.15
N VAL A 207 -4.60 -8.21 -10.56
CA VAL A 207 -5.08 -6.87 -10.88
C VAL A 207 -4.90 -5.96 -9.67
N THR A 208 -4.06 -4.95 -9.80
CA THR A 208 -3.75 -3.99 -8.73
C THR A 208 -4.01 -2.55 -9.14
N GLU A 209 -3.85 -1.61 -8.22
CA GLU A 209 -3.92 -0.17 -8.47
C GLU A 209 -2.51 0.42 -8.58
N GLY A 210 -2.27 1.21 -9.65
CA GLY A 210 -1.01 1.94 -9.85
C GLY A 210 0.08 1.16 -10.59
N LEU A 211 0.65 1.81 -11.62
CA LEU A 211 1.63 1.22 -12.53
C LEU A 211 2.91 0.79 -11.79
N LEU A 212 3.51 1.72 -11.04
CA LEU A 212 4.74 1.46 -10.29
C LEU A 212 4.58 0.29 -9.31
N LYS A 213 3.41 0.18 -8.68
CA LYS A 213 3.10 -0.94 -7.77
C LYS A 213 3.11 -2.27 -8.51
N ALA A 214 2.50 -2.34 -9.71
CA ALA A 214 2.51 -3.54 -10.52
C ALA A 214 3.94 -3.97 -10.91
N ASP A 215 4.79 -3.02 -11.33
CA ASP A 215 6.19 -3.30 -11.66
C ASP A 215 6.96 -3.83 -10.45
N ILE A 216 6.77 -3.21 -9.27
CA ILE A 216 7.40 -3.64 -8.02
C ILE A 216 6.91 -5.03 -7.63
N CYS A 217 5.60 -5.27 -7.62
CA CYS A 217 5.04 -6.57 -7.29
C CYS A 217 5.51 -7.65 -8.27
N HIS A 218 5.57 -7.36 -9.58
CA HIS A 218 6.15 -8.27 -10.57
C HIS A 218 7.61 -8.62 -10.25
N ALA A 219 8.43 -7.62 -9.95
CA ALA A 219 9.83 -7.80 -9.60
C ALA A 219 10.03 -8.62 -8.31
N LEU A 220 9.16 -8.44 -7.32
CA LEU A 220 9.26 -9.07 -6.01
C LEU A 220 8.67 -10.49 -5.99
N MET A 221 7.58 -10.72 -6.71
CA MET A 221 6.79 -11.96 -6.66
C MET A 221 7.03 -12.88 -7.85
N ASN A 222 7.63 -12.39 -8.94
CA ASN A 222 7.72 -13.06 -10.24
C ASN A 222 6.35 -13.56 -10.75
N ARG A 223 5.33 -12.68 -10.69
CA ARG A 223 3.96 -12.92 -11.13
C ARG A 223 3.54 -11.88 -12.16
N THR A 224 2.51 -12.18 -12.95
CA THR A 224 1.97 -11.28 -13.96
C THR A 224 0.95 -10.34 -13.35
N PHE A 225 1.05 -9.05 -13.67
CA PHE A 225 0.18 -8.00 -13.14
C PHE A 225 -0.43 -7.14 -14.23
N ALA A 226 -1.69 -6.76 -14.01
CA ALA A 226 -2.36 -5.66 -14.69
C ALA A 226 -2.64 -4.55 -13.66
N ALA A 227 -2.40 -3.29 -14.03
CA ALA A 227 -2.66 -2.16 -13.14
C ALA A 227 -3.64 -1.16 -13.74
N THR A 228 -4.62 -0.77 -12.93
CA THR A 228 -5.52 0.36 -13.21
C THR A 228 -4.90 1.66 -12.74
N ALA A 229 -5.28 2.78 -13.34
CA ALA A 229 -4.83 4.12 -12.96
C ALA A 229 -5.40 4.62 -11.62
N GLY A 230 -6.31 3.86 -11.04
CA GLY A 230 -7.03 4.11 -9.81
C GLY A 230 -8.15 3.10 -9.66
N ALA A 231 -8.65 2.92 -8.44
CA ALA A 231 -9.65 1.90 -8.09
C ALA A 231 -10.92 1.92 -8.98
N ASN A 232 -11.28 3.08 -9.50
CA ASN A 232 -12.51 3.25 -10.32
C ASN A 232 -12.28 3.11 -11.83
N ASN A 233 -11.05 3.10 -12.31
CA ASN A 233 -10.75 3.04 -13.75
C ASN A 233 -10.64 1.60 -14.26
N VAL A 234 -11.67 0.81 -13.98
CA VAL A 234 -11.70 -0.64 -14.27
C VAL A 234 -12.35 -0.99 -15.62
N SER A 235 -13.03 -0.04 -16.27
CA SER A 235 -13.78 -0.31 -17.51
C SER A 235 -12.90 -0.86 -18.65
N LYS A 236 -11.65 -0.42 -18.73
CA LYS A 236 -10.69 -0.87 -19.75
C LYS A 236 -10.15 -2.29 -19.51
N LEU A 237 -10.38 -2.87 -18.34
CA LEU A 237 -10.05 -4.28 -18.07
C LEU A 237 -10.90 -5.24 -18.92
N ASP A 238 -12.06 -4.81 -19.42
CA ASP A 238 -12.95 -5.64 -20.25
C ASP A 238 -12.21 -6.17 -21.50
N ALA A 239 -11.59 -5.27 -22.25
CA ALA A 239 -10.80 -5.64 -23.43
C ALA A 239 -9.56 -6.48 -23.07
N LEU A 240 -8.90 -6.16 -21.95
CA LEU A 240 -7.77 -6.94 -21.46
C LEU A 240 -8.19 -8.36 -21.07
N PHE A 241 -9.30 -8.54 -20.36
CA PHE A 241 -9.77 -9.87 -19.93
C PHE A 241 -10.19 -10.74 -21.13
N ALA A 242 -10.82 -10.14 -22.15
CA ALA A 242 -11.08 -10.83 -23.41
C ALA A 242 -9.77 -11.33 -24.08
N PHE A 243 -8.74 -10.48 -24.11
CA PHE A 243 -7.42 -10.83 -24.64
C PHE A 243 -6.76 -11.94 -23.82
N LEU A 244 -6.72 -11.80 -22.49
CA LEU A 244 -6.10 -12.77 -21.59
C LEU A 244 -6.78 -14.14 -21.67
N LYS A 245 -8.12 -14.16 -21.71
CA LYS A 245 -8.88 -15.42 -21.88
C LYS A 245 -8.48 -16.15 -23.15
N LYS A 246 -8.35 -15.42 -24.26
CA LYS A 246 -7.91 -15.97 -25.55
C LYS A 246 -6.48 -16.53 -25.48
N ASN A 247 -5.62 -15.99 -24.63
CA ASN A 247 -4.24 -16.40 -24.45
C ASN A 247 -4.03 -17.41 -23.32
N GLY A 248 -5.08 -18.01 -22.78
CA GLY A 248 -4.99 -19.13 -21.84
C GLY A 248 -5.05 -18.77 -20.36
N THR A 249 -5.34 -17.50 -20.01
CA THR A 249 -5.58 -17.13 -18.62
C THR A 249 -6.85 -17.81 -18.09
N GLU A 250 -6.79 -18.35 -16.90
CA GLU A 250 -7.86 -19.06 -16.21
C GLU A 250 -8.41 -18.26 -15.01
N GLU A 251 -7.51 -17.59 -14.29
CA GLU A 251 -7.83 -16.91 -13.03
C GLU A 251 -7.34 -15.47 -12.99
N ILE A 252 -8.19 -14.59 -12.49
CA ILE A 252 -7.86 -13.22 -12.10
C ILE A 252 -7.79 -13.14 -10.58
N ILE A 253 -6.72 -12.56 -10.05
CA ILE A 253 -6.58 -12.28 -8.63
C ILE A 253 -6.76 -10.78 -8.40
N GLU A 254 -7.87 -10.39 -7.76
CA GLU A 254 -8.10 -9.02 -7.33
C GLU A 254 -7.15 -8.70 -6.17
N ALA A 255 -6.21 -7.79 -6.40
CA ALA A 255 -5.15 -7.37 -5.49
C ALA A 255 -5.11 -5.84 -5.31
N GLN A 256 -6.27 -5.20 -5.26
CA GLN A 256 -6.38 -3.78 -4.94
C GLN A 256 -6.09 -3.53 -3.46
N ASP A 257 -5.73 -2.28 -3.13
CA ASP A 257 -5.28 -1.88 -1.80
C ASP A 257 -6.21 -2.36 -0.67
N MET A 258 -5.63 -2.64 0.50
CA MET A 258 -6.37 -3.14 1.68
C MET A 258 -7.36 -2.13 2.24
N ASP A 259 -7.31 -0.86 1.84
CA ASP A 259 -8.35 0.12 2.20
C ASP A 259 -9.71 -0.13 1.49
N LYS A 260 -9.80 -1.13 0.60
CA LYS A 260 -11.07 -1.64 0.04
C LYS A 260 -12.10 -2.00 1.10
N TYR A 261 -11.66 -2.41 2.28
CA TYR A 261 -12.56 -2.71 3.40
C TYR A 261 -13.14 -1.46 4.11
N ARG A 262 -12.62 -0.27 3.82
CA ARG A 262 -13.03 1.00 4.41
C ARG A 262 -13.58 1.99 3.40
N ASN A 263 -13.08 1.90 2.16
CA ASN A 263 -13.39 2.84 1.09
C ASN A 263 -14.37 2.22 0.10
N VAL A 264 -15.62 2.70 0.13
CA VAL A 264 -16.71 2.23 -0.75
C VAL A 264 -16.34 2.33 -2.24
N HIS A 265 -15.52 3.32 -2.63
CA HIS A 265 -15.11 3.46 -4.02
C HIS A 265 -14.13 2.35 -4.44
N VAL A 266 -13.22 1.96 -3.54
CA VAL A 266 -12.28 0.85 -3.79
C VAL A 266 -13.04 -0.47 -3.82
N GLU A 267 -13.97 -0.69 -2.89
CA GLU A 267 -14.83 -1.89 -2.88
C GLU A 267 -15.69 -2.01 -4.14
N LYS A 268 -16.28 -0.90 -4.61
CA LYS A 268 -17.01 -0.89 -5.89
C LYS A 268 -16.11 -1.22 -7.08
N GLY A 269 -14.85 -0.75 -7.08
CA GLY A 269 -13.85 -1.09 -8.09
C GLY A 269 -13.55 -2.60 -8.08
N ALA A 270 -13.26 -3.15 -6.90
CA ALA A 270 -13.00 -4.57 -6.71
C ALA A 270 -14.19 -5.44 -7.19
N SER A 271 -15.41 -5.09 -6.80
CA SER A 271 -16.63 -5.80 -7.24
C SER A 271 -16.81 -5.79 -8.75
N LYS A 272 -16.48 -4.68 -9.44
CA LYS A 272 -16.53 -4.61 -10.91
C LYS A 272 -15.50 -5.53 -11.57
N ILE A 273 -14.32 -5.73 -10.97
CA ILE A 273 -13.31 -6.68 -11.47
C ILE A 273 -13.90 -8.11 -11.48
N TYR A 274 -14.59 -8.50 -10.41
CA TYR A 274 -15.28 -9.79 -10.32
C TYR A 274 -16.31 -10.00 -11.44
N LEU A 275 -17.20 -9.02 -11.61
CA LEU A 275 -18.25 -9.09 -12.63
C LEU A 275 -17.66 -9.21 -14.04
N MET A 276 -16.59 -8.45 -14.29
CA MET A 276 -15.92 -8.43 -15.59
C MET A 276 -15.16 -9.73 -15.87
N ALA A 277 -14.48 -10.30 -14.86
CA ALA A 277 -13.83 -11.60 -14.98
C ALA A 277 -14.85 -12.70 -15.32
N ARG A 278 -15.98 -12.73 -14.61
CA ARG A 278 -17.08 -13.68 -14.87
C ARG A 278 -17.66 -13.54 -16.27
N LYS A 279 -17.84 -12.31 -16.76
CA LYS A 279 -18.31 -12.02 -18.13
C LYS A 279 -17.44 -12.73 -19.18
N HIS A 280 -16.14 -12.82 -18.96
CA HIS A 280 -15.19 -13.49 -19.86
C HIS A 280 -14.91 -14.95 -19.50
N GLY A 281 -15.66 -15.55 -18.58
CA GLY A 281 -15.47 -16.94 -18.16
C GLY A 281 -14.12 -17.17 -17.44
N LEU A 282 -13.60 -16.15 -16.75
CA LEU A 282 -12.43 -16.22 -15.90
C LEU A 282 -12.86 -16.45 -14.45
N GLN A 283 -12.15 -17.30 -13.72
CA GLN A 283 -12.27 -17.35 -12.27
C GLN A 283 -11.75 -16.05 -11.68
N CYS A 284 -12.33 -15.63 -10.56
CA CYS A 284 -11.82 -14.45 -9.85
C CYS A 284 -11.88 -14.67 -8.35
N ARG A 285 -10.78 -14.40 -7.67
CA ARG A 285 -10.71 -14.39 -6.21
C ARG A 285 -10.01 -13.14 -5.69
N ARG A 286 -10.33 -12.78 -4.46
CA ARG A 286 -9.73 -11.64 -3.76
C ARG A 286 -8.46 -12.10 -3.05
N LEU A 287 -7.38 -11.36 -3.26
CA LEU A 287 -6.19 -11.47 -2.44
C LEU A 287 -6.33 -10.57 -1.20
N THR A 288 -6.03 -11.16 -0.06
CA THR A 288 -5.90 -10.45 1.21
C THR A 288 -4.50 -10.64 1.75
N TRP A 289 -3.98 -9.62 2.41
CA TRP A 289 -2.67 -9.67 3.05
C TRP A 289 -2.72 -8.95 4.40
N ASN A 290 -1.58 -8.84 5.06
CA ASN A 290 -1.47 -8.16 6.33
C ASN A 290 -2.00 -6.71 6.24
N PRO A 291 -3.09 -6.38 6.95
CA PRO A 291 -3.78 -5.10 6.85
C PRO A 291 -2.99 -3.89 7.37
N ASN A 292 -1.82 -4.11 7.99
CA ASN A 292 -0.90 -3.05 8.36
C ASN A 292 -0.21 -2.42 7.14
N TYR A 293 -0.24 -3.12 5.99
CA TYR A 293 0.29 -2.63 4.73
C TYR A 293 -0.84 -2.32 3.76
N LYS A 294 -0.94 -1.06 3.35
CA LYS A 294 -1.99 -0.63 2.41
C LYS A 294 -1.81 -1.32 1.05
N GLY A 295 -0.62 -1.25 0.47
CA GLY A 295 -0.28 -1.80 -0.83
C GLY A 295 0.35 -3.19 -0.75
N LEU A 296 0.12 -4.01 -1.78
CA LEU A 296 0.76 -5.32 -1.92
C LEU A 296 2.29 -5.19 -2.04
N ASP A 297 2.77 -4.16 -2.72
CA ASP A 297 4.19 -3.83 -2.86
C ASP A 297 4.86 -3.57 -1.51
N ASP A 298 4.24 -2.76 -0.66
CA ASP A 298 4.77 -2.45 0.68
C ASP A 298 4.83 -3.71 1.55
N TRP A 299 3.82 -4.59 1.47
CA TRP A 299 3.83 -5.87 2.18
C TRP A 299 4.94 -6.81 1.69
N GLN A 300 5.11 -6.96 0.37
CA GLN A 300 6.17 -7.80 -0.19
C GLN A 300 7.58 -7.28 0.15
N LEU A 301 7.76 -5.96 0.18
CA LEU A 301 9.00 -5.32 0.64
C LEU A 301 9.30 -5.62 2.11
N ALA A 302 8.28 -5.57 2.96
CA ALA A 302 8.42 -5.92 4.37
C ALA A 302 8.84 -7.37 4.55
N LEU A 303 8.18 -8.32 3.88
CA LEU A 303 8.53 -9.73 3.91
C LEU A 303 9.99 -9.99 3.47
N ARG A 304 10.47 -9.29 2.44
CA ARG A 304 11.88 -9.39 2.02
C ARG A 304 12.86 -8.81 3.04
N LYS A 305 12.51 -7.66 3.63
CA LYS A 305 13.35 -7.05 4.68
C LYS A 305 13.42 -7.92 5.92
N ASP A 306 12.33 -8.56 6.29
CA ASP A 306 12.29 -9.48 7.43
C ASP A 306 13.08 -10.76 7.14
N ALA A 307 12.99 -11.29 5.92
CA ALA A 307 13.82 -12.40 5.47
C ALA A 307 15.32 -12.04 5.40
N ALA A 308 15.66 -10.79 4.99
CA ALA A 308 17.04 -10.31 4.90
C ALA A 308 17.63 -9.90 6.26
N LYS A 309 16.78 -9.46 7.21
CA LYS A 309 17.20 -9.19 8.59
C LYS A 309 17.64 -10.45 9.30
N GLY A 310 17.64 -11.60 8.62
CA GLY A 310 17.95 -12.91 9.11
C GLY A 310 17.83 -12.91 10.62
N SER A 311 16.89 -13.57 11.23
CA SER A 311 16.65 -13.67 12.65
C SER A 311 17.91 -13.28 13.43
N LYS A 312 17.91 -12.14 14.15
CA LYS A 312 18.88 -11.93 15.21
C LYS A 312 18.70 -13.16 16.07
N THR A 313 19.59 -14.15 15.90
CA THR A 313 19.44 -15.44 16.56
C THR A 313 19.48 -15.14 18.03
N MET A 314 18.31 -15.26 18.67
CA MET A 314 18.21 -15.07 20.11
C MET A 314 19.25 -15.97 20.77
N THR A 315 20.00 -15.45 21.71
CA THR A 315 20.89 -16.26 22.53
C THR A 315 20.08 -17.34 23.27
N PHE A 316 20.72 -18.39 23.72
CA PHE A 316 20.04 -19.42 24.52
C PHE A 316 19.28 -18.80 25.72
N ARG A 317 19.92 -17.85 26.42
CA ARG A 317 19.30 -17.14 27.54
C ARG A 317 18.02 -16.42 27.14
N GLU A 318 18.06 -15.66 26.05
CA GLU A 318 16.87 -14.96 25.53
C GLU A 318 15.78 -15.95 25.17
N GLN A 319 16.11 -17.04 24.44
CA GLN A 319 15.13 -18.07 24.08
C GLN A 319 14.47 -18.69 25.32
N TYR A 320 15.24 -18.96 26.37
CA TYR A 320 14.70 -19.51 27.61
C TYR A 320 13.80 -18.54 28.34
N LEU A 321 14.23 -17.27 28.48
CA LEU A 321 13.44 -16.23 29.16
C LEU A 321 12.10 -15.97 28.45
N TYR A 322 12.06 -16.15 27.14
CA TYR A 322 10.83 -16.02 26.33
C TYR A 322 10.06 -17.36 26.13
N GLY A 323 10.53 -18.45 26.74
CA GLY A 323 9.84 -19.74 26.65
C GLY A 323 9.94 -20.43 25.30
N VAL A 324 10.93 -20.06 24.49
CA VAL A 324 11.14 -20.65 23.15
C VAL A 324 11.91 -21.98 23.23
N CYS A 325 12.72 -22.16 24.26
CA CYS A 325 13.48 -23.39 24.51
C CYS A 325 13.45 -23.79 25.99
N GLU A 326 13.80 -25.04 26.25
CA GLU A 326 14.00 -25.58 27.58
C GLU A 326 15.49 -25.60 27.94
N VAL A 327 15.80 -25.70 29.26
CA VAL A 327 17.19 -25.69 29.73
C VAL A 327 18.00 -26.86 29.18
N SER A 328 17.37 -28.02 28.93
CA SER A 328 17.99 -29.20 28.32
C SER A 328 18.53 -28.98 26.91
N GLU A 329 18.09 -27.93 26.23
CA GLU A 329 18.53 -27.61 24.87
C GLU A 329 19.85 -26.82 24.82
N ILE A 330 20.42 -26.47 26.00
CA ILE A 330 21.69 -25.75 26.08
C ILE A 330 22.84 -26.56 25.45
N ASP A 331 22.85 -27.88 25.62
CA ASP A 331 23.88 -28.75 25.07
C ASP A 331 23.91 -28.73 23.54
N ALA A 332 22.73 -28.67 22.92
CA ALA A 332 22.61 -28.49 21.48
C ALA A 332 23.10 -27.09 21.00
N CYS A 333 22.99 -26.08 21.85
CA CYS A 333 23.58 -24.77 21.57
C CYS A 333 25.11 -24.79 21.66
N VAL A 334 25.67 -25.49 22.64
CA VAL A 334 27.11 -25.71 22.78
C VAL A 334 27.66 -26.45 21.58
N GLU A 335 26.99 -27.52 21.13
CA GLU A 335 27.41 -28.26 19.93
C GLU A 335 27.39 -27.37 18.67
N ARG A 336 26.38 -26.52 18.51
CA ARG A 336 26.32 -25.58 17.40
C ARG A 336 27.49 -24.59 17.45
N TRP A 337 27.83 -24.07 18.62
CA TRP A 337 28.97 -23.17 18.80
C TRP A 337 30.29 -23.87 18.40
N HIS A 338 30.51 -25.11 18.83
CA HIS A 338 31.69 -25.90 18.46
C HIS A 338 31.78 -26.17 16.95
N LYS A 339 30.64 -26.45 16.28
CA LYS A 339 30.59 -26.67 14.81
C LYS A 339 30.81 -25.41 14.02
N ALA A 340 30.23 -24.28 14.46
CA ALA A 340 30.31 -23.01 13.77
C ALA A 340 31.63 -22.28 13.98
N GLN A 341 32.33 -22.54 15.11
CA GLN A 341 33.57 -21.89 15.55
C GLN A 341 33.58 -20.38 15.23
N PRO A 342 32.62 -19.59 15.74
CA PRO A 342 32.54 -18.19 15.43
C PRO A 342 33.79 -17.45 15.91
N ASP A 343 34.51 -16.82 15.00
CA ASP A 343 35.79 -16.16 15.29
C ASP A 343 35.63 -15.15 16.41
N GLY A 344 36.37 -15.40 17.52
CA GLY A 344 36.49 -14.48 18.67
C GLY A 344 35.26 -14.39 19.59
N VAL A 345 34.22 -15.19 19.40
CA VAL A 345 33.03 -15.20 20.29
C VAL A 345 33.12 -16.28 21.35
N PRO A 346 33.35 -15.95 22.63
CA PRO A 346 33.39 -16.94 23.71
C PRO A 346 32.02 -17.63 23.89
N LEU A 347 32.01 -18.86 24.35
CA LEU A 347 30.79 -19.65 24.56
C LEU A 347 29.79 -18.94 25.46
N GLN A 348 30.22 -18.30 26.54
CA GLN A 348 29.36 -17.52 27.43
C GLN A 348 28.59 -16.44 26.68
N ALA A 349 29.28 -15.65 25.83
CA ALA A 349 28.67 -14.59 25.04
C ALA A 349 27.73 -15.18 23.96
N TYR A 350 28.07 -16.32 23.36
CA TYR A 350 27.22 -17.01 22.39
C TYR A 350 25.91 -17.49 23.01
N LEU A 351 25.99 -18.05 24.25
CA LEU A 351 24.81 -18.45 25.02
C LEU A 351 24.06 -17.26 25.63
N GLY A 352 24.70 -16.09 25.74
CA GLY A 352 24.14 -14.87 26.34
C GLY A 352 24.03 -14.91 27.85
N LEU A 353 24.74 -15.84 28.50
CA LEU A 353 24.67 -16.07 29.96
C LEU A 353 25.44 -14.98 30.72
N LEU A 354 24.86 -14.53 31.84
CA LEU A 354 25.57 -13.71 32.81
C LEU A 354 26.65 -14.53 33.56
N ASP A 355 27.58 -13.87 34.20
CA ASP A 355 28.71 -14.54 34.88
C ASP A 355 28.25 -15.60 35.89
N GLU A 356 27.27 -15.28 36.74
CA GLU A 356 26.70 -16.22 37.71
C GLU A 356 26.01 -17.41 37.04
N GLU A 357 25.25 -17.15 35.98
CA GLU A 357 24.55 -18.17 35.20
C GLU A 357 25.54 -19.10 34.49
N TYR A 358 26.62 -18.56 33.91
CA TYR A 358 27.65 -19.33 33.24
C TYR A 358 28.47 -20.17 34.23
N HIS A 359 28.82 -19.60 35.38
CA HIS A 359 29.48 -20.37 36.43
C HIS A 359 28.60 -21.52 36.95
N ALA A 360 27.31 -21.29 37.15
CA ALA A 360 26.36 -22.34 37.54
C ALA A 360 26.29 -23.44 36.48
N PHE A 361 26.22 -23.09 35.20
CA PHE A 361 26.17 -24.05 34.08
C PHE A 361 27.40 -24.96 34.04
N LEU A 362 28.59 -24.44 34.35
CA LEU A 362 29.86 -25.23 34.31
C LEU A 362 30.01 -26.20 35.46
N GLN A 363 29.17 -26.18 36.50
CA GLN A 363 29.25 -27.14 37.62
C GLN A 363 28.62 -28.50 37.27
N PRO A 364 29.03 -29.58 37.90
CA PRO A 364 28.34 -30.87 37.76
C PRO A 364 26.84 -30.77 38.08
N GLY A 365 25.97 -31.14 37.15
CA GLY A 365 24.53 -30.96 37.30
C GLY A 365 24.05 -29.52 37.13
N GLY A 366 24.85 -28.62 36.54
CA GLY A 366 24.65 -27.20 36.46
C GLY A 366 23.39 -26.77 35.74
N ASN A 367 22.82 -27.59 34.85
CA ASN A 367 21.56 -27.26 34.14
C ASN A 367 20.39 -27.02 35.13
N ALA A 368 20.28 -27.75 36.21
CA ALA A 368 19.24 -27.54 37.22
C ALA A 368 19.38 -26.17 37.91
N ARG A 369 20.62 -25.85 38.31
CA ARG A 369 20.90 -24.54 38.95
C ARG A 369 20.75 -23.39 38.00
N LEU A 370 21.15 -23.53 36.74
CA LEU A 370 20.92 -22.55 35.68
C LEU A 370 19.42 -22.31 35.48
N ALA A 371 18.62 -23.38 35.43
CA ALA A 371 17.17 -23.27 35.30
C ALA A 371 16.55 -22.47 36.47
N GLU A 372 17.00 -22.69 37.71
CA GLU A 372 16.54 -21.94 38.86
C GLU A 372 16.85 -20.44 38.72
N LEU A 373 18.07 -20.08 38.32
CA LEU A 373 18.50 -18.70 38.12
C LEU A 373 17.71 -18.02 37.03
N LEU A 374 17.50 -18.68 35.90
CA LEU A 374 16.73 -18.16 34.77
C LEU A 374 15.24 -18.05 35.09
N ASN A 375 14.63 -19.02 35.78
CA ASN A 375 13.26 -18.96 36.25
C ASN A 375 13.02 -17.83 37.25
N ALA A 376 14.00 -17.51 38.08
CA ALA A 376 13.91 -16.38 38.97
C ALA A 376 13.82 -15.02 38.24
N GLN A 377 14.22 -14.99 36.99
CA GLN A 377 14.27 -13.75 36.17
C GLN A 377 13.11 -13.62 35.18
N ARG A 378 12.31 -14.68 34.95
CA ARG A 378 11.16 -14.63 34.06
C ARG A 378 9.85 -14.63 34.83
N LYS A 379 8.81 -14.07 34.21
CA LYS A 379 7.41 -14.15 34.62
C LYS A 379 6.57 -14.78 33.51
N GLN A 380 5.46 -15.38 33.90
CA GLN A 380 4.43 -15.85 32.99
C GLN A 380 3.25 -14.89 33.00
N LEU A 381 2.78 -14.48 31.84
CA LEU A 381 1.58 -13.69 31.65
C LEU A 381 0.60 -14.46 30.77
N GLY A 382 -0.69 -14.26 30.98
CA GLY A 382 -1.70 -14.61 29.98
C GLY A 382 -1.79 -13.49 28.94
N CYS A 383 -1.93 -13.88 27.69
CA CYS A 383 -2.15 -12.95 26.57
C CYS A 383 -3.40 -13.37 25.80
N ARG A 384 -4.34 -12.43 25.64
CA ARG A 384 -5.52 -12.61 24.79
C ARG A 384 -5.52 -11.61 23.66
N ILE A 385 -5.92 -12.08 22.48
CA ILE A 385 -6.05 -11.25 21.29
C ILE A 385 -7.51 -11.20 20.91
N TYR A 386 -8.07 -9.98 20.90
CA TYR A 386 -9.43 -9.70 20.47
C TYR A 386 -9.39 -8.96 19.13
N GLN A 387 -10.02 -9.53 18.11
CA GLN A 387 -10.08 -8.95 16.78
C GLN A 387 -11.47 -8.44 16.47
N LEU A 388 -11.52 -7.25 15.85
CA LEU A 388 -12.74 -6.64 15.38
C LEU A 388 -13.41 -7.54 14.33
N GLU A 389 -14.67 -7.88 14.51
CA GLU A 389 -15.49 -8.59 13.53
C GLU A 389 -16.23 -7.63 12.59
N PHE A 390 -16.36 -8.04 11.34
CA PHE A 390 -17.05 -7.25 10.32
C PHE A 390 -18.50 -7.72 10.11
N THR A 391 -19.23 -8.01 11.18
CA THR A 391 -20.62 -8.46 11.13
C THR A 391 -21.60 -7.32 10.90
N ASP A 392 -21.29 -6.13 11.41
CA ASP A 392 -22.04 -4.89 11.18
C ASP A 392 -21.10 -3.84 10.59
N THR A 393 -20.97 -3.87 9.26
CA THR A 393 -20.02 -3.02 8.54
C THR A 393 -20.31 -1.53 8.66
N GLU A 394 -21.55 -1.12 8.85
CA GLU A 394 -21.92 0.30 9.01
C GLU A 394 -21.42 0.85 10.36
N LYS A 395 -21.47 0.07 11.41
CA LYS A 395 -21.07 0.47 12.76
C LYS A 395 -19.55 0.46 12.96
N THR A 396 -18.87 -0.58 12.48
CA THR A 396 -17.43 -0.82 12.72
C THR A 396 -16.54 -0.22 11.65
N LYS A 397 -17.04 -0.10 10.43
CA LYS A 397 -16.31 0.41 9.27
C LYS A 397 -15.57 1.74 9.48
N PRO A 398 -16.12 2.75 10.20
CA PRO A 398 -15.44 4.03 10.38
C PRO A 398 -14.08 3.93 11.11
N PHE A 399 -13.90 2.93 11.99
CA PHE A 399 -12.66 2.78 12.77
C PHE A 399 -11.90 1.48 12.51
N ALA A 400 -12.43 0.58 11.70
CA ALA A 400 -11.76 -0.67 11.35
C ALA A 400 -10.36 -0.40 10.75
N PHE A 401 -9.34 -1.14 11.20
CA PHE A 401 -7.93 -0.99 10.83
C PHE A 401 -7.40 0.45 10.99
N SER A 402 -7.94 1.18 11.96
CA SER A 402 -7.60 2.58 12.20
C SER A 402 -7.08 2.80 13.61
N GLY A 403 -6.40 3.93 13.82
CA GLY A 403 -5.95 4.35 15.13
C GLY A 403 -7.10 4.80 16.03
N ILE A 404 -6.78 5.03 17.30
CA ILE A 404 -7.74 5.38 18.34
C ILE A 404 -8.53 6.66 18.05
N GLU A 405 -7.95 7.61 17.34
CA GLU A 405 -8.66 8.82 16.91
C GLU A 405 -9.86 8.53 16.03
N ALA A 406 -9.76 7.52 15.14
CA ALA A 406 -10.88 7.12 14.29
C ALA A 406 -11.99 6.47 15.08
N LEU A 407 -11.64 5.70 16.13
CA LEU A 407 -12.60 5.15 17.10
C LEU A 407 -13.39 6.27 17.79
N HIS A 408 -12.70 7.29 18.30
CA HIS A 408 -13.32 8.44 18.95
C HIS A 408 -14.20 9.24 17.99
N LYS A 409 -13.75 9.48 16.76
CA LYS A 409 -14.55 10.14 15.69
C LYS A 409 -15.81 9.35 15.32
N ALA A 410 -15.77 8.05 15.45
CA ALA A 410 -16.94 7.17 15.26
C ALA A 410 -17.92 7.17 16.46
N GLY A 411 -17.66 7.99 17.50
CA GLY A 411 -18.53 8.14 18.67
C GLY A 411 -18.25 7.17 19.81
N PHE A 412 -17.19 6.36 19.72
CA PHE A 412 -16.83 5.41 20.78
C PHE A 412 -15.72 5.96 21.66
N GLN A 413 -15.96 6.07 22.95
CA GLN A 413 -14.91 6.46 23.92
C GLN A 413 -13.95 5.28 24.20
N GLN A 414 -14.42 4.06 24.08
CA GLN A 414 -13.69 2.81 24.29
C GLN A 414 -14.07 1.80 23.20
N PRO A 415 -13.22 0.81 22.91
CA PRO A 415 -13.54 -0.21 21.93
C PRO A 415 -14.85 -0.94 22.30
N PRO A 416 -15.86 -0.99 21.40
CA PRO A 416 -17.13 -1.65 21.65
C PRO A 416 -16.95 -3.17 21.68
N ALA A 417 -16.77 -3.74 22.87
CA ALA A 417 -16.35 -5.15 23.06
C ALA A 417 -17.28 -6.16 22.37
N SER A 418 -18.59 -5.87 22.21
CA SER A 418 -19.54 -6.72 21.49
C SER A 418 -19.21 -6.94 20.01
N GLU A 419 -18.41 -6.05 19.43
CA GLU A 419 -17.97 -6.13 18.04
C GLU A 419 -16.65 -6.90 17.86
N TYR A 420 -16.10 -7.42 18.96
CA TYR A 420 -14.85 -8.14 18.97
C TYR A 420 -15.05 -9.62 19.22
N ARG A 421 -14.16 -10.43 18.65
CA ARG A 421 -14.03 -11.85 18.93
C ARG A 421 -12.69 -12.14 19.57
N LEU A 422 -12.68 -12.97 20.61
CA LEU A 422 -11.47 -13.59 21.14
C LEU A 422 -10.94 -14.61 20.11
N VAL A 423 -9.72 -14.44 19.63
CA VAL A 423 -9.10 -15.33 18.63
C VAL A 423 -7.92 -16.11 19.20
N ARG A 424 -7.32 -15.66 20.29
CA ARG A 424 -6.22 -16.35 20.96
C ARG A 424 -6.28 -16.10 22.47
N ASP A 425 -6.00 -17.14 23.23
CA ASP A 425 -5.76 -17.08 24.68
C ASP A 425 -4.60 -18.03 24.98
N GLU A 426 -3.46 -17.49 25.36
CA GLU A 426 -2.25 -18.29 25.60
C GLU A 426 -1.39 -17.72 26.72
N ALA A 427 -0.56 -18.59 27.30
CA ALA A 427 0.48 -18.18 28.24
C ALA A 427 1.75 -17.78 27.48
N ILE A 428 2.33 -16.65 27.86
CA ILE A 428 3.58 -16.14 27.33
C ILE A 428 4.60 -15.92 28.45
N PHE A 429 5.87 -16.18 28.15
CA PHE A 429 6.96 -15.90 29.08
C PHE A 429 7.67 -14.60 28.69
N CYS A 430 8.18 -13.88 29.69
CA CYS A 430 8.96 -12.68 29.46
C CYS A 430 9.87 -12.39 30.68
N PRO A 431 10.95 -11.62 30.54
CA PRO A 431 11.71 -11.09 31.66
C PRO A 431 10.82 -10.35 32.67
N LYS A 432 11.11 -10.46 33.96
CA LYS A 432 10.29 -9.84 35.03
C LYS A 432 10.14 -8.35 34.90
N ASP A 433 11.18 -7.69 34.45
CA ASP A 433 11.29 -6.24 34.28
C ASP A 433 10.88 -5.73 32.90
N GLU A 434 10.50 -6.65 31.97
CA GLU A 434 10.07 -6.25 30.63
C GLU A 434 8.75 -5.44 30.72
N PRO A 435 8.73 -4.20 30.15
CA PRO A 435 7.53 -3.38 30.14
C PRO A 435 6.42 -3.99 29.27
N ASP A 436 5.17 -3.80 29.64
CA ASP A 436 4.01 -4.30 28.89
C ASP A 436 4.05 -3.94 27.41
N LEU A 437 4.46 -2.71 27.06
CA LEU A 437 4.55 -2.29 25.67
C LEU A 437 5.57 -3.10 24.86
N ALA A 438 6.71 -3.48 25.47
CA ALA A 438 7.70 -4.33 24.81
C ALA A 438 7.16 -5.75 24.59
N VAL A 439 6.46 -6.29 25.60
CA VAL A 439 5.77 -7.58 25.50
C VAL A 439 4.74 -7.56 24.35
N LEU A 440 3.93 -6.50 24.28
CA LEU A 440 2.90 -6.34 23.25
C LEU A 440 3.47 -6.19 21.85
N GLU A 441 4.57 -5.43 21.67
CA GLU A 441 5.22 -5.32 20.35
C GLU A 441 5.80 -6.69 19.92
N ARG A 442 6.34 -7.49 20.81
CA ARG A 442 6.82 -8.84 20.51
C ARG A 442 5.66 -9.79 20.13
N VAL A 443 4.54 -9.73 20.83
CA VAL A 443 3.32 -10.45 20.48
C VAL A 443 2.82 -9.98 19.10
N PHE A 444 2.83 -8.68 18.86
CA PHE A 444 2.47 -8.11 17.56
C PHE A 444 3.36 -8.65 16.44
N ASP A 445 4.67 -8.66 16.62
CA ASP A 445 5.61 -9.18 15.62
C ASP A 445 5.38 -10.68 15.34
N HIS A 446 5.10 -11.48 16.38
CA HIS A 446 4.80 -12.91 16.25
C HIS A 446 3.52 -13.14 15.41
N TYR A 447 2.45 -12.39 15.67
CA TYR A 447 1.16 -12.51 14.98
C TYR A 447 1.01 -11.60 13.76
N ASN A 448 2.10 -11.00 13.29
CA ASN A 448 2.11 -10.11 12.13
C ASN A 448 2.97 -10.65 10.97
N GLY A 449 3.79 -11.67 11.23
CA GLY A 449 4.60 -12.37 10.24
C GLY A 449 3.89 -13.60 9.67
N LYS A 450 4.56 -14.75 9.76
CA LYS A 450 3.99 -16.06 9.41
C LYS A 450 3.12 -16.54 10.57
N LEU A 451 1.82 -16.51 10.39
CA LEU A 451 0.88 -16.94 11.42
C LEU A 451 1.05 -18.44 11.77
N PRO A 452 0.91 -18.82 13.05
CA PRO A 452 0.82 -20.21 13.45
C PRO A 452 -0.32 -20.94 12.74
N ALA A 453 -0.13 -22.22 12.41
CA ALA A 453 -1.11 -23.00 11.65
C ALA A 453 -2.45 -23.18 12.39
N ASP A 454 -2.42 -23.12 13.72
CA ASP A 454 -3.57 -23.24 14.63
C ASP A 454 -4.19 -21.88 15.00
N TYR A 455 -3.70 -20.79 14.44
CA TYR A 455 -4.24 -19.45 14.74
C TYR A 455 -5.47 -19.12 13.88
N PRO A 456 -6.67 -19.00 14.49
CA PRO A 456 -7.90 -18.82 13.74
C PRO A 456 -8.15 -17.36 13.30
N GLY A 457 -7.31 -16.43 13.77
CA GLY A 457 -7.42 -15.01 13.48
C GLY A 457 -6.64 -14.57 12.23
N ARG A 458 -6.78 -13.29 11.89
CA ARG A 458 -5.91 -12.60 10.94
C ARG A 458 -4.68 -12.01 11.64
N CYS A 459 -3.71 -11.51 10.89
CA CYS A 459 -2.62 -10.71 11.48
C CYS A 459 -3.17 -9.62 12.40
N VAL A 460 -2.49 -9.40 13.53
CA VAL A 460 -2.83 -8.32 14.46
C VAL A 460 -2.66 -6.98 13.75
N ALA A 461 -3.65 -6.12 13.85
CA ALA A 461 -3.74 -4.88 13.08
C ALA A 461 -4.28 -3.72 13.93
N PRO A 462 -4.16 -2.46 13.47
CA PRO A 462 -4.86 -1.36 14.10
C PRO A 462 -6.34 -1.66 14.28
N SER A 463 -6.91 -1.26 15.38
CA SER A 463 -8.24 -1.58 15.93
C SER A 463 -8.35 -2.87 16.73
N ASP A 464 -7.35 -3.75 16.75
CA ASP A 464 -7.38 -4.92 17.62
C ASP A 464 -7.08 -4.56 19.07
N VAL A 465 -7.58 -5.36 20.00
CA VAL A 465 -7.34 -5.20 21.44
C VAL A 465 -6.57 -6.40 21.96
N LEU A 466 -5.49 -6.16 22.68
CA LEU A 466 -4.72 -7.17 23.37
C LEU A 466 -4.89 -7.01 24.88
N GLU A 467 -5.08 -8.14 25.56
CA GLU A 467 -5.11 -8.23 27.01
C GLU A 467 -3.84 -8.90 27.50
N LEU A 468 -3.14 -8.27 28.44
CA LEU A 468 -2.14 -8.92 29.27
C LEU A 468 -2.71 -9.11 30.67
N TYR A 469 -2.64 -10.34 31.20
CA TYR A 469 -3.17 -10.64 32.51
C TYR A 469 -2.28 -11.58 33.30
N ASP A 470 -2.34 -11.42 34.61
CA ASP A 470 -1.77 -12.30 35.62
C ASP A 470 -2.81 -12.61 36.69
N ALA A 471 -2.41 -13.19 37.82
CA ALA A 471 -3.33 -13.52 38.91
C ALA A 471 -4.02 -12.30 39.49
N ASP A 472 -3.36 -11.13 39.50
CA ASP A 472 -3.81 -9.94 40.23
C ASP A 472 -4.40 -8.85 39.31
N LYS A 473 -3.95 -8.77 38.05
CA LYS A 473 -4.24 -7.64 37.18
C LYS A 473 -4.60 -8.07 35.76
N ARG A 474 -5.50 -7.29 35.15
CA ARG A 474 -5.86 -7.34 33.72
C ARG A 474 -5.65 -5.98 33.14
N ARG A 475 -4.98 -5.91 32.00
CA ARG A 475 -4.63 -4.68 31.28
C ARG A 475 -4.95 -4.85 29.81
N TYR A 476 -5.66 -3.86 29.24
CA TYR A 476 -6.13 -3.89 27.87
C TYR A 476 -5.48 -2.78 27.06
N TYR A 477 -5.06 -3.12 25.84
CA TYR A 477 -4.34 -2.23 24.96
C TYR A 477 -4.95 -2.29 23.57
N TYR A 478 -5.32 -1.14 23.05
CA TYR A 478 -5.76 -0.97 21.67
C TYR A 478 -4.53 -0.83 20.77
N ARG A 479 -4.47 -1.61 19.68
CA ARG A 479 -3.43 -1.42 18.66
C ARG A 479 -3.76 -0.17 17.87
N ASP A 480 -3.04 0.91 18.13
CA ASP A 480 -3.03 2.11 17.30
C ASP A 480 -2.11 1.89 16.09
N ARG A 481 -2.00 2.86 15.19
CA ARG A 481 -1.19 2.73 13.97
C ARG A 481 0.29 2.47 14.22
N LYS A 482 0.84 3.03 15.29
CA LYS A 482 2.28 2.96 15.57
C LYS A 482 2.63 2.30 16.90
N GLN A 483 1.68 2.20 17.82
CA GLN A 483 1.94 1.77 19.20
C GLN A 483 0.69 1.14 19.81
N PHE A 484 0.82 0.58 20.99
CA PHE A 484 -0.29 0.16 21.82
C PHE A 484 -0.71 1.29 22.78
N VAL A 485 -2.01 1.50 22.92
CA VAL A 485 -2.58 2.53 23.79
C VAL A 485 -3.46 1.84 24.83
N PRO A 486 -3.27 2.10 26.14
CA PRO A 486 -4.13 1.56 27.19
C PRO A 486 -5.60 1.98 26.99
N VAL A 487 -6.52 1.03 27.15
CA VAL A 487 -7.95 1.27 27.01
C VAL A 487 -8.74 0.51 28.08
N ALA A 488 -9.97 0.94 28.34
CA ALA A 488 -10.94 0.10 29.03
C ALA A 488 -11.61 -0.87 28.03
N PHE A 489 -11.80 -2.12 28.45
CA PHE A 489 -12.42 -3.14 27.61
C PHE A 489 -13.18 -4.13 28.48
N SER A 490 -14.36 -4.58 28.01
CA SER A 490 -15.23 -5.50 28.75
C SER A 490 -15.23 -6.89 28.09
N PRO A 491 -14.28 -7.78 28.40
CA PRO A 491 -14.06 -9.04 27.67
C PRO A 491 -15.27 -9.98 27.71
N LEU A 492 -16.14 -9.86 28.71
CA LEU A 492 -17.37 -10.67 28.84
C LEU A 492 -18.40 -10.37 27.74
N LEU A 493 -18.30 -9.21 27.09
CA LEU A 493 -19.17 -8.83 25.97
C LEU A 493 -18.59 -9.27 24.62
N ALA A 494 -17.32 -9.64 24.57
CA ALA A 494 -16.68 -10.13 23.34
C ALA A 494 -17.17 -11.56 23.02
N ARG A 495 -17.19 -11.86 21.73
CA ARG A 495 -17.57 -13.21 21.26
C ARG A 495 -16.47 -14.22 21.60
N PRO A 496 -16.80 -15.44 22.02
CA PRO A 496 -15.82 -16.46 22.33
C PRO A 496 -15.10 -16.98 21.08
N ILE A 497 -13.98 -17.70 21.30
CA ILE A 497 -13.27 -18.43 20.24
C ILE A 497 -14.25 -19.43 19.59
N GLN A 498 -14.35 -19.39 18.27
CA GLN A 498 -15.03 -20.47 17.54
C GLN A 498 -14.13 -21.72 17.58
N LYS A 499 -14.67 -22.81 18.12
CA LYS A 499 -14.01 -24.13 18.11
C LYS A 499 -14.08 -24.75 16.73
#